data_49ea9f5f0938edf617d4df52582b98e3
#
_entry.id   49ea9f5f0938edf617d4df52582b98e3
#
_cell.length_a   1.000
_cell.length_b   1.000
_cell.length_c   1.000
_cell.angle_alpha   90.00
_cell.angle_beta   90.00
_cell.angle_gamma   90.00
#
_symmetry.space_group_name_H-M   'P 1'
#
loop_
_entity.id
_entity.type
_entity.pdbx_description
1 polymer ?
#
loop_
_entity_poly.entity_id
_entity_poly.type
_entity_poly.pdbx_seq_one_letter_code
_entity_poly.pdbx_strand_id
1 'polypeptide(L)'
;MTLCFFLVAMTLLVSCNRPGNELKTLQQQVWKNPKDATGYMLLGQGYARSERYSEAKEAYKSALAINPKLDEAYHALGAIAFNQKNYAESLKYFQKHLEHAPKDSLTLYDIGNAYMQLKEFDNAAKSYSESIDNSESFTEAHYNLAICYLNTGHRAEAQAIYEWLLKKNNYLAVSLQKHFKKDQIR
;
A
#
# COMPACT_ATOMS: atom_id res chain seq x y z
N MET A 1 -25.12 -60.66 -19.22
CA MET A 1 -24.72 -59.35 -19.71
C MET A 1 -24.55 -58.44 -18.50
N THR A 2 -23.34 -58.33 -17.98
CA THR A 2 -23.00 -57.54 -16.80
C THR A 2 -22.16 -56.33 -17.24
N LEU A 3 -22.80 -55.14 -17.15
CA LEU A 3 -22.17 -53.84 -17.50
C LEU A 3 -21.29 -53.39 -16.33
N CYS A 4 -19.95 -53.44 -16.49
CA CYS A 4 -19.00 -52.84 -15.57
C CYS A 4 -18.99 -51.32 -15.79
N PHE A 5 -19.51 -50.54 -14.83
CA PHE A 5 -19.28 -49.11 -14.75
C PHE A 5 -17.88 -48.83 -14.16
N PHE A 6 -16.95 -48.41 -15.00
CA PHE A 6 -15.69 -47.82 -14.55
C PHE A 6 -15.96 -46.37 -14.11
N LEU A 7 -16.03 -46.17 -12.81
CA LEU A 7 -15.97 -44.84 -12.19
C LEU A 7 -14.50 -44.38 -12.18
N VAL A 8 -14.15 -43.56 -13.18
CA VAL A 8 -12.89 -42.84 -13.16
C VAL A 8 -13.03 -41.69 -12.14
N ALA A 9 -12.58 -41.94 -10.93
CA ALA A 9 -12.41 -40.87 -9.94
C ALA A 9 -11.27 -39.96 -10.38
N MET A 10 -11.62 -38.86 -11.07
CA MET A 10 -10.72 -37.78 -11.40
C MET A 10 -10.46 -36.98 -10.11
N THR A 11 -9.46 -37.42 -9.35
CA THR A 11 -8.95 -36.64 -8.21
C THR A 11 -8.27 -35.40 -8.76
N LEU A 12 -9.02 -34.29 -8.77
CA LEU A 12 -8.48 -32.95 -8.91
C LEU A 12 -7.53 -32.71 -7.71
N LEU A 13 -6.25 -32.93 -7.92
CA LEU A 13 -5.20 -32.44 -7.04
C LEU A 13 -5.21 -30.90 -7.13
N VAL A 14 -6.13 -30.28 -6.38
CA VAL A 14 -5.98 -28.88 -6.02
C VAL A 14 -4.74 -28.83 -5.12
N SER A 15 -3.61 -28.54 -5.75
CA SER A 15 -2.37 -28.23 -5.03
C SER A 15 -2.64 -26.94 -4.25
N CYS A 16 -3.18 -27.06 -3.05
CA CYS A 16 -3.20 -26.00 -2.06
C CYS A 16 -1.74 -25.65 -1.76
N ASN A 17 -1.24 -24.63 -2.45
CA ASN A 17 0.08 -24.09 -2.19
C ASN A 17 0.06 -23.49 -0.78
N ARG A 18 0.46 -24.30 0.22
CA ARG A 18 0.50 -23.84 1.61
C ARG A 18 1.55 -22.73 1.71
N PRO A 19 1.26 -21.59 2.33
CA PRO A 19 2.20 -20.45 2.43
C PRO A 19 3.61 -20.83 2.88
N GLY A 20 3.72 -21.86 3.72
CA GLY A 20 5.00 -22.38 4.18
C GLY A 20 5.86 -23.08 3.12
N ASN A 21 5.26 -23.69 2.09
CA ASN A 21 6.01 -24.29 0.99
C ASN A 21 6.56 -23.23 0.03
N GLU A 22 5.80 -22.16 -0.22
CA GLU A 22 6.25 -21.04 -1.05
C GLU A 22 7.48 -20.37 -0.45
N LEU A 23 7.43 -19.99 0.84
CA LEU A 23 8.56 -19.38 1.54
C LEU A 23 9.81 -20.26 1.50
N LYS A 24 9.67 -21.58 1.74
CA LYS A 24 10.78 -22.51 1.68
C LYS A 24 11.41 -22.55 0.29
N THR A 25 10.59 -22.51 -0.76
CA THR A 25 11.07 -22.47 -2.15
C THR A 25 11.84 -21.19 -2.43
N LEU A 26 11.32 -20.03 -2.01
CA LEU A 26 11.98 -18.74 -2.18
C LEU A 26 13.30 -18.67 -1.41
N GLN A 27 13.35 -19.21 -0.18
CA GLN A 27 14.60 -19.31 0.59
C GLN A 27 15.64 -20.17 -0.14
N GLN A 28 15.24 -21.31 -0.71
CA GLN A 28 16.14 -22.16 -1.49
C GLN A 28 16.62 -21.47 -2.76
N GLN A 29 15.78 -20.66 -3.41
CA GLN A 29 16.13 -19.89 -4.60
C GLN A 29 17.24 -18.89 -4.30
N VAL A 30 17.08 -18.04 -3.26
CA VAL A 30 18.09 -17.04 -2.89
C VAL A 30 19.36 -17.69 -2.36
N TRP A 31 19.25 -18.86 -1.69
CA TRP A 31 20.43 -19.63 -1.27
C TRP A 31 21.25 -20.14 -2.46
N LYS A 32 20.59 -20.62 -3.52
CA LYS A 32 21.25 -21.06 -4.77
C LYS A 32 21.81 -19.91 -5.58
N ASN A 33 21.17 -18.77 -5.56
CA ASN A 33 21.57 -17.57 -6.29
C ASN A 33 21.58 -16.33 -5.37
N PRO A 34 22.63 -16.16 -4.55
CA PRO A 34 22.71 -15.08 -3.56
C PRO A 34 22.90 -13.67 -4.15
N LYS A 35 23.02 -13.54 -5.47
CA LYS A 35 23.08 -12.27 -6.20
C LYS A 35 21.79 -11.96 -6.98
N ASP A 36 20.72 -12.69 -6.74
CA ASP A 36 19.43 -12.47 -7.36
C ASP A 36 18.59 -11.48 -6.53
N ALA A 37 18.65 -10.20 -6.92
CA ALA A 37 17.87 -9.15 -6.27
C ALA A 37 16.35 -9.40 -6.34
N THR A 38 15.86 -9.94 -7.46
CA THR A 38 14.45 -10.29 -7.65
C THR A 38 14.03 -11.44 -6.72
N GLY A 39 14.88 -12.43 -6.54
CA GLY A 39 14.66 -13.52 -5.58
C GLY A 39 14.49 -13.00 -4.16
N TYR A 40 15.34 -12.06 -3.72
CA TYR A 40 15.20 -11.44 -2.40
C TYR A 40 13.95 -10.56 -2.31
N MET A 41 13.57 -9.87 -3.38
CA MET A 41 12.31 -9.10 -3.44
C MET A 41 11.09 -10.01 -3.22
N LEU A 42 11.02 -11.13 -3.95
CA LEU A 42 9.95 -12.13 -3.81
C LEU A 42 9.95 -12.77 -2.41
N LEU A 43 11.11 -13.05 -1.84
CA LEU A 43 11.24 -13.59 -0.48
C LEU A 43 10.72 -12.57 0.54
N GLY A 44 11.05 -11.27 0.38
CA GLY A 44 10.52 -10.19 1.21
C GLY A 44 8.99 -10.10 1.15
N GLN A 45 8.41 -10.20 -0.05
CA GLN A 45 6.95 -10.24 -0.24
C GLN A 45 6.32 -11.46 0.44
N GLY A 46 6.94 -12.64 0.32
CA GLY A 46 6.49 -13.85 0.98
C GLY A 46 6.49 -13.74 2.50
N TYR A 47 7.54 -13.15 3.07
CA TYR A 47 7.61 -12.86 4.50
C TYR A 47 6.54 -11.83 4.92
N ALA A 48 6.37 -10.75 4.16
CA ALA A 48 5.38 -9.71 4.46
C ALA A 48 3.95 -10.26 4.46
N ARG A 49 3.59 -11.11 3.47
CA ARG A 49 2.29 -11.82 3.44
C ARG A 49 2.07 -12.75 4.64
N SER A 50 3.16 -13.23 5.23
CA SER A 50 3.14 -14.07 6.44
C SER A 50 3.27 -13.25 7.73
N GLU A 51 3.16 -11.93 7.67
CA GLU A 51 3.31 -10.97 8.77
C GLU A 51 4.68 -11.02 9.48
N ARG A 52 5.67 -11.64 8.84
CA ARG A 52 7.04 -11.75 9.31
C ARG A 52 7.84 -10.50 8.88
N TYR A 53 7.46 -9.36 9.42
CA TYR A 53 7.95 -8.05 8.96
C TYR A 53 9.44 -7.85 9.17
N SER A 54 10.05 -8.42 10.21
CA SER A 54 11.49 -8.33 10.43
C SER A 54 12.27 -9.03 9.32
N GLU A 55 11.87 -10.25 8.96
CA GLU A 55 12.51 -11.00 7.88
C GLU A 55 12.22 -10.40 6.51
N ALA A 56 11.02 -9.86 6.31
CA ALA A 56 10.68 -9.13 5.09
C ALA A 56 11.60 -7.92 4.89
N LYS A 57 11.82 -7.14 5.95
CA LYS A 57 12.71 -5.96 5.94
C LYS A 57 14.14 -6.33 5.56
N GLU A 58 14.69 -7.40 6.11
CA GLU A 58 16.04 -7.87 5.79
C GLU A 58 16.15 -8.40 4.34
N ALA A 59 15.12 -9.09 3.85
CA ALA A 59 15.09 -9.54 2.47
C ALA A 59 15.03 -8.37 1.48
N TYR A 60 14.18 -7.35 1.71
CA TYR A 60 14.13 -6.16 0.88
C TYR A 60 15.44 -5.37 0.91
N LYS A 61 16.09 -5.23 2.07
CA LYS A 61 17.42 -4.61 2.16
C LYS A 61 18.47 -5.38 1.37
N SER A 62 18.42 -6.71 1.41
CA SER A 62 19.31 -7.57 0.60
C SER A 62 19.08 -7.36 -0.89
N ALA A 63 17.81 -7.25 -1.32
CA ALA A 63 17.47 -6.92 -2.70
C ALA A 63 18.07 -5.57 -3.13
N LEU A 64 17.93 -4.54 -2.30
CA LEU A 64 18.46 -3.20 -2.56
C LEU A 64 20.00 -3.13 -2.52
N ALA A 65 20.65 -3.94 -1.69
CA ALA A 65 22.11 -4.04 -1.66
C ALA A 65 22.68 -4.61 -2.97
N ILE A 66 21.91 -5.48 -3.66
CA ILE A 66 22.27 -6.05 -4.96
C ILE A 66 21.87 -5.12 -6.09
N ASN A 67 20.66 -4.59 -6.06
CA ASN A 67 20.13 -3.65 -7.05
C ASN A 67 19.46 -2.44 -6.36
N PRO A 68 20.17 -1.31 -6.18
CA PRO A 68 19.62 -0.10 -5.55
C PRO A 68 18.49 0.58 -6.34
N LYS A 69 18.23 0.14 -7.59
CA LYS A 69 17.17 0.68 -8.45
C LYS A 69 15.84 -0.09 -8.34
N LEU A 70 15.74 -1.04 -7.42
CA LEU A 70 14.47 -1.73 -7.13
C LEU A 70 13.58 -0.83 -6.26
N ASP A 71 12.92 0.11 -6.92
CA ASP A 71 12.04 1.11 -6.30
C ASP A 71 10.89 0.48 -5.51
N GLU A 72 10.31 -0.63 -5.97
CA GLU A 72 9.26 -1.35 -5.24
C GLU A 72 9.72 -1.86 -3.87
N ALA A 73 11.03 -2.15 -3.70
CA ALA A 73 11.56 -2.55 -2.41
C ALA A 73 11.56 -1.38 -1.41
N TYR A 74 11.80 -0.16 -1.88
CA TYR A 74 11.66 1.04 -1.04
C TYR A 74 10.20 1.24 -0.63
N HIS A 75 9.23 1.13 -1.55
CA HIS A 75 7.81 1.23 -1.21
C HIS A 75 7.42 0.18 -0.16
N ALA A 76 7.82 -1.08 -0.35
CA ALA A 76 7.55 -2.17 0.60
C ALA A 76 8.14 -1.90 2.00
N LEU A 77 9.38 -1.39 2.08
CA LEU A 77 10.00 -0.99 3.35
C LEU A 77 9.24 0.17 4.01
N GLY A 78 8.78 1.13 3.21
CA GLY A 78 7.92 2.23 3.67
C GLY A 78 6.61 1.75 4.27
N ALA A 79 5.93 0.82 3.60
CA ALA A 79 4.69 0.22 4.08
C ALA A 79 4.89 -0.57 5.38
N ILE A 80 5.99 -1.34 5.50
CA ILE A 80 6.32 -2.03 6.75
C ILE A 80 6.55 -1.03 7.88
N ALA A 81 7.33 0.02 7.65
CA ALA A 81 7.59 1.06 8.65
C ALA A 81 6.29 1.77 9.08
N PHE A 82 5.39 2.06 8.13
CA PHE A 82 4.08 2.63 8.40
C PHE A 82 3.23 1.74 9.31
N ASN A 83 3.14 0.44 9.00
CA ASN A 83 2.40 -0.53 9.81
C ASN A 83 2.98 -0.68 11.22
N GLN A 84 4.29 -0.50 11.37
CA GLN A 84 4.98 -0.44 12.66
C GLN A 84 4.83 0.92 13.36
N LYS A 85 4.04 1.85 12.80
CA LYS A 85 3.84 3.24 13.30
C LYS A 85 5.13 4.08 13.32
N ASN A 86 6.15 3.66 12.59
CA ASN A 86 7.39 4.41 12.41
C ASN A 86 7.27 5.34 11.21
N TYR A 87 6.38 6.35 11.33
CA TYR A 87 5.98 7.19 10.20
C TYR A 87 7.13 8.01 9.62
N ALA A 88 8.09 8.44 10.46
CA ALA A 88 9.26 9.16 9.99
C ALA A 88 10.21 8.29 9.13
N GLU A 89 10.38 7.00 9.48
CA GLU A 89 11.13 6.04 8.66
C GLU A 89 10.36 5.71 7.37
N SER A 90 9.04 5.55 7.48
CA SER A 90 8.15 5.31 6.34
C SER A 90 8.29 6.41 5.28
N LEU A 91 8.22 7.69 5.68
CA LEU A 91 8.41 8.83 4.79
C LEU A 91 9.75 8.78 4.05
N LYS A 92 10.85 8.42 4.73
CA LYS A 92 12.17 8.30 4.09
C LYS A 92 12.18 7.24 2.99
N TYR A 93 11.55 6.10 3.23
CA TYR A 93 11.49 5.03 2.23
C TYR A 93 10.58 5.39 1.06
N PHE A 94 9.41 5.97 1.31
CA PHE A 94 8.52 6.42 0.24
C PHE A 94 9.16 7.52 -0.62
N GLN A 95 9.90 8.45 -0.01
CA GLN A 95 10.66 9.46 -0.75
C GLN A 95 11.72 8.81 -1.65
N LYS A 96 12.40 7.75 -1.17
CA LYS A 96 13.35 6.98 -1.99
C LYS A 96 12.68 6.28 -3.17
N HIS A 97 11.48 5.76 -2.99
CA HIS A 97 10.69 5.21 -4.11
C HIS A 97 10.41 6.31 -5.15
N LEU A 98 9.95 7.49 -4.73
CA LEU A 98 9.64 8.60 -5.63
C LEU A 98 10.86 9.16 -6.39
N GLU A 99 12.11 8.94 -5.93
CA GLU A 99 13.30 9.30 -6.72
C GLU A 99 13.33 8.57 -8.06
N HIS A 100 12.72 7.39 -8.15
CA HIS A 100 12.65 6.56 -9.38
C HIS A 100 11.27 6.57 -10.03
N ALA A 101 10.21 6.75 -9.25
CA ALA A 101 8.81 6.78 -9.69
C ALA A 101 8.09 8.06 -9.22
N PRO A 102 8.49 9.28 -9.69
CA PRO A 102 8.04 10.55 -9.11
C PRO A 102 6.54 10.84 -9.30
N LYS A 103 5.85 10.09 -10.15
CA LYS A 103 4.41 10.24 -10.43
C LYS A 103 3.58 9.08 -9.89
N ASP A 104 4.15 8.24 -9.03
CA ASP A 104 3.38 7.16 -8.42
C ASP A 104 2.36 7.71 -7.42
N SER A 105 1.10 7.78 -7.88
CA SER A 105 -0.01 8.32 -7.11
C SER A 105 -0.28 7.53 -5.82
N LEU A 106 0.00 6.22 -5.80
CA LEU A 106 -0.17 5.40 -4.60
C LEU A 106 0.87 5.77 -3.53
N THR A 107 2.15 5.88 -3.90
CA THR A 107 3.19 6.29 -2.95
C THR A 107 2.98 7.72 -2.44
N LEU A 108 2.53 8.65 -3.30
CA LEU A 108 2.15 10.00 -2.86
C LEU A 108 0.99 9.98 -1.85
N TYR A 109 -0.01 9.13 -2.08
CA TYR A 109 -1.10 8.90 -1.13
C TYR A 109 -0.60 8.31 0.20
N ASP A 110 0.32 7.34 0.17
CA ASP A 110 0.90 6.74 1.37
C ASP A 110 1.75 7.72 2.17
N ILE A 111 2.45 8.65 1.50
CA ILE A 111 3.13 9.78 2.15
C ILE A 111 2.11 10.68 2.85
N GLY A 112 1.00 11.00 2.18
CA GLY A 112 -0.10 11.75 2.78
C GLY A 112 -0.63 11.05 4.03
N ASN A 113 -0.83 9.73 3.99
CA ASN A 113 -1.25 8.95 5.14
C ASN A 113 -0.23 9.03 6.30
N ALA A 114 1.06 8.98 6.01
CA ALA A 114 2.09 9.09 7.03
C ALA A 114 2.07 10.48 7.71
N TYR A 115 1.93 11.56 6.94
CA TYR A 115 1.79 12.91 7.49
C TYR A 115 0.48 13.07 8.29
N MET A 116 -0.62 12.46 7.85
CA MET A 116 -1.88 12.43 8.63
C MET A 116 -1.68 11.82 10.02
N GLN A 117 -0.94 10.71 10.11
CA GLN A 117 -0.63 10.07 11.40
C GLN A 117 0.25 10.96 12.29
N LEU A 118 1.14 11.75 11.70
CA LEU A 118 1.94 12.75 12.39
C LEU A 118 1.16 14.04 12.72
N LYS A 119 -0.10 14.17 12.27
CA LYS A 119 -0.94 15.37 12.36
C LYS A 119 -0.36 16.59 11.61
N GLU A 120 0.48 16.34 10.64
CA GLU A 120 1.05 17.35 9.74
C GLU A 120 0.09 17.54 8.55
N PHE A 121 -1.08 18.14 8.83
CA PHE A 121 -2.21 18.18 7.87
C PHE A 121 -1.89 18.96 6.60
N ASP A 122 -1.05 20.01 6.64
CA ASP A 122 -0.66 20.78 5.46
C ASP A 122 0.24 19.93 4.53
N ASN A 123 1.20 19.20 5.10
CA ASN A 123 2.05 18.29 4.34
C ASN A 123 1.24 17.12 3.77
N ALA A 124 0.29 16.60 4.53
CA ALA A 124 -0.64 15.56 4.07
C ALA A 124 -1.49 16.07 2.89
N ALA A 125 -2.07 17.27 3.00
CA ALA A 125 -2.88 17.88 1.94
C ALA A 125 -2.08 18.03 0.64
N LYS A 126 -0.83 18.50 0.73
CA LYS A 126 0.05 18.61 -0.43
C LYS A 126 0.26 17.26 -1.10
N SER A 127 0.60 16.22 -0.33
CA SER A 127 0.86 14.88 -0.86
C SER A 127 -0.39 14.25 -1.50
N TYR A 128 -1.57 14.44 -0.90
CA TYR A 128 -2.83 13.98 -1.50
C TYR A 128 -3.17 14.75 -2.78
N SER A 129 -2.93 16.07 -2.82
CA SER A 129 -3.12 16.86 -4.04
C SER A 129 -2.23 16.36 -5.17
N GLU A 130 -0.93 16.15 -4.91
CA GLU A 130 -0.01 15.59 -5.89
C GLU A 130 -0.42 14.16 -6.34
N SER A 131 -0.97 13.34 -5.43
CA SER A 131 -1.54 12.03 -5.77
C SER A 131 -2.71 12.15 -6.74
N ILE A 132 -3.62 13.11 -6.50
CA ILE A 132 -4.78 13.39 -7.34
C ILE A 132 -4.36 13.93 -8.70
N ASP A 133 -3.37 14.81 -8.78
CA ASP A 133 -2.84 15.36 -10.02
C ASP A 133 -2.30 14.24 -10.95
N ASN A 134 -1.80 13.14 -10.37
CA ASN A 134 -1.34 11.97 -11.12
C ASN A 134 -2.45 10.91 -11.34
N SER A 135 -3.54 10.97 -10.57
CA SER A 135 -4.68 10.06 -10.68
C SER A 135 -5.97 10.73 -10.19
N GLU A 136 -6.63 11.49 -11.07
CA GLU A 136 -7.86 12.24 -10.77
C GLU A 136 -9.02 11.39 -10.22
N SER A 137 -9.03 10.10 -10.55
CA SER A 137 -10.07 9.18 -10.09
C SER A 137 -9.82 8.59 -8.71
N PHE A 138 -8.71 8.94 -8.04
CA PHE A 138 -8.34 8.39 -6.74
C PHE A 138 -9.20 8.98 -5.61
N THR A 139 -10.39 8.43 -5.43
CA THR A 139 -11.42 8.95 -4.52
C THR A 139 -11.01 8.98 -3.05
N GLU A 140 -10.19 8.03 -2.61
CA GLU A 140 -9.64 7.99 -1.24
C GLU A 140 -8.69 9.14 -0.98
N ALA A 141 -7.89 9.56 -1.99
CA ALA A 141 -7.03 10.72 -1.87
C ALA A 141 -7.85 12.02 -1.76
N HIS A 142 -8.90 12.17 -2.57
CA HIS A 142 -9.84 13.29 -2.44
C HIS A 142 -10.48 13.36 -1.05
N TYR A 143 -10.96 12.22 -0.54
CA TYR A 143 -11.56 12.15 0.79
C TYR A 143 -10.58 12.59 1.88
N ASN A 144 -9.36 12.04 1.87
CA ASN A 144 -8.33 12.37 2.85
C ASN A 144 -7.86 13.83 2.73
N LEU A 145 -7.78 14.38 1.52
CA LEU A 145 -7.52 15.80 1.29
C LEU A 145 -8.60 16.67 1.94
N ALA A 146 -9.87 16.33 1.79
CA ALA A 146 -10.96 17.06 2.45
C ALA A 146 -10.86 16.98 3.99
N ILE A 147 -10.43 15.84 4.55
CA ILE A 147 -10.17 15.72 6.00
C ILE A 147 -9.02 16.64 6.42
N CYS A 148 -7.95 16.75 5.64
CA CYS A 148 -6.87 17.70 5.90
C CYS A 148 -7.40 19.14 5.90
N TYR A 149 -8.18 19.53 4.89
CA TYR A 149 -8.76 20.85 4.80
C TYR A 149 -9.69 21.20 5.97
N LEU A 150 -10.50 20.25 6.46
CA LEU A 150 -11.29 20.45 7.67
C LEU A 150 -10.42 20.68 8.91
N ASN A 151 -9.29 19.97 9.03
CA ASN A 151 -8.37 20.15 10.18
C ASN A 151 -7.56 21.44 10.12
N THR A 152 -7.37 22.03 8.93
CA THR A 152 -6.64 23.30 8.73
C THR A 152 -7.57 24.52 8.53
N GLY A 153 -8.89 24.32 8.65
CA GLY A 153 -9.88 25.41 8.55
C GLY A 153 -10.30 25.78 7.11
N HIS A 154 -9.81 25.07 6.10
CA HIS A 154 -10.14 25.26 4.68
C HIS A 154 -11.48 24.60 4.32
N ARG A 155 -12.54 25.05 4.98
CA ARG A 155 -13.87 24.43 4.91
C ARG A 155 -14.52 24.50 3.54
N ALA A 156 -14.27 25.57 2.79
CA ALA A 156 -14.84 25.75 1.46
C ALA A 156 -14.26 24.73 0.46
N GLU A 157 -12.96 24.48 0.53
CA GLU A 157 -12.26 23.49 -0.29
C GLU A 157 -12.72 22.07 0.05
N ALA A 158 -12.89 21.76 1.34
CA ALA A 158 -13.45 20.50 1.78
C ALA A 158 -14.89 20.29 1.27
N GLN A 159 -15.71 21.38 1.25
CA GLN A 159 -17.06 21.34 0.73
C GLN A 159 -17.09 21.05 -0.78
N ALA A 160 -16.20 21.66 -1.56
CA ALA A 160 -16.09 21.39 -2.99
C ALA A 160 -15.76 19.91 -3.28
N ILE A 161 -14.87 19.30 -2.50
CA ILE A 161 -14.57 17.86 -2.62
C ILE A 161 -15.79 17.01 -2.23
N TYR A 162 -16.51 17.38 -1.18
CA TYR A 162 -17.74 16.69 -0.79
C TYR A 162 -18.77 16.68 -1.92
N GLU A 163 -19.00 17.81 -2.58
CA GLU A 163 -19.91 17.94 -3.71
C GLU A 163 -19.45 17.11 -4.92
N TRP A 164 -18.13 17.07 -5.17
CA TRP A 164 -17.54 16.22 -6.20
C TRP A 164 -17.79 14.73 -5.91
N LEU A 165 -17.59 14.28 -4.66
CA LEU A 165 -17.86 12.90 -4.23
C LEU A 165 -19.34 12.54 -4.36
N LEU A 166 -20.26 13.47 -4.00
CA LEU A 166 -21.71 13.29 -4.18
C LEU A 166 -22.07 13.10 -5.65
N LYS A 167 -21.52 13.94 -6.52
CA LYS A 167 -21.75 13.87 -7.98
C LYS A 167 -21.27 12.56 -8.58
N LYS A 168 -20.26 11.94 -7.99
CA LYS A 168 -19.74 10.62 -8.36
C LYS A 168 -20.52 9.46 -7.72
N ASN A 169 -21.58 9.71 -6.94
CA ASN A 169 -22.30 8.73 -6.13
C ASN A 169 -21.37 7.89 -5.23
N ASN A 170 -20.28 8.49 -4.73
CA ASN A 170 -19.28 7.78 -3.95
C ASN A 170 -19.69 7.72 -2.47
N TYR A 171 -19.58 6.53 -1.86
CA TYR A 171 -19.95 6.31 -0.45
C TYR A 171 -19.13 7.16 0.54
N LEU A 172 -17.92 7.60 0.15
CA LEU A 172 -17.07 8.48 0.97
C LEU A 172 -17.71 9.86 1.23
N ALA A 173 -18.63 10.32 0.35
CA ALA A 173 -19.40 11.52 0.62
C ALA A 173 -20.19 11.42 1.92
N VAL A 174 -20.84 10.28 2.18
CA VAL A 174 -21.61 10.06 3.43
C VAL A 174 -20.67 10.07 4.65
N SER A 175 -19.48 9.50 4.51
CA SER A 175 -18.47 9.53 5.56
C SER A 175 -17.95 10.94 5.82
N LEU A 176 -17.68 11.71 4.76
CA LEU A 176 -17.21 13.09 4.86
C LEU A 176 -18.25 14.01 5.49
N GLN A 177 -19.55 13.82 5.21
CA GLN A 177 -20.64 14.58 5.82
C GLN A 177 -20.65 14.50 7.35
N LYS A 178 -20.28 13.35 7.91
CA LYS A 178 -20.18 13.18 9.37
C LYS A 178 -19.09 14.07 9.98
N HIS A 179 -18.00 14.29 9.27
CA HIS A 179 -16.92 15.18 9.72
C HIS A 179 -17.36 16.64 9.71
N PHE A 180 -18.11 17.11 8.70
CA PHE A 180 -18.69 18.45 8.68
C PHE A 180 -19.61 18.73 9.87
N LYS A 181 -20.43 17.74 10.29
CA LYS A 181 -21.31 17.88 11.45
C LYS A 181 -20.54 17.95 12.77
N LYS A 182 -19.49 17.16 12.91
CA LYS A 182 -18.66 17.14 14.12
C LYS A 182 -17.88 18.43 14.32
N ASP A 183 -17.49 19.07 13.22
CA ASP A 183 -16.74 20.32 13.22
C ASP A 183 -17.63 21.54 13.60
N GLN A 184 -18.95 21.44 13.43
CA GLN A 184 -19.91 22.49 13.85
C GLN A 184 -20.19 22.51 15.36
N ILE A 185 -19.79 21.48 16.10
CA ILE A 185 -20.07 21.29 17.55
C ILE A 185 -18.84 21.72 18.38
N ARG A 186 -17.71 22.03 17.75
CA ARG A 186 -16.50 22.54 18.40
C ARG A 186 -16.42 24.05 18.33
#